data_4620b9c3d3285aedf63826c0e9f36d82
#
_entry.id   4620b9c3d3285aedf63826c0e9f36d82
#
_cell.length_a   1.000
_cell.length_b   1.000
_cell.length_c   1.000
_cell.angle_alpha   90.00
_cell.angle_beta   90.00
_cell.angle_gamma   90.00
#
_symmetry.space_group_name_H-M   'P 1'
#
loop_
_entity.id
_entity.type
_entity.pdbx_description
1 polymer ?
#
loop_
_entity_poly.entity_id
_entity_poly.type
_entity_poly.pdbx_seq_one_letter_code
_entity_poly.pdbx_strand_id
1 'polypeptide(L)'
;MTELEKDCLFCKIIRGEIPSYTVFENDDVKAFLDISQVTKGHTLIIPKKHLVNFFDYSQEDAARFLQYIPVIAQAIKKSDPTIKGLNVEVNNGEIAGQVVMHSHIHLIPRRSENDPVSTPHVNNADEYS
;
A
#
# COMPACT_ATOMS: atom_id res chain seq x y z
N MET A 1 16.51 16.57 7.60
CA MET A 1 16.09 16.04 6.33
C MET A 1 14.62 16.21 6.12
N THR A 2 14.24 16.75 5.02
CA THR A 2 12.88 17.21 4.84
C THR A 2 12.22 16.61 3.61
N GLU A 3 12.39 15.29 3.47
CA GLU A 3 11.71 14.59 2.40
C GLU A 3 10.23 14.35 2.70
N LEU A 4 9.77 14.77 3.92
CA LEU A 4 8.38 14.63 4.35
C LEU A 4 7.67 15.97 4.32
N GLU A 5 6.38 15.92 4.04
CA GLU A 5 5.53 17.09 3.95
C GLU A 5 4.81 17.35 5.25
N LYS A 6 4.65 18.63 5.60
CA LYS A 6 4.06 19.05 6.88
C LYS A 6 2.62 18.61 7.02
N ASP A 7 1.81 18.75 5.98
CA ASP A 7 0.36 18.51 6.04
C ASP A 7 -0.06 17.15 5.50
N CYS A 8 0.90 16.29 5.13
CA CYS A 8 0.60 14.97 4.61
C CYS A 8 0.24 14.02 5.74
N LEU A 9 -0.91 13.36 5.64
CA LEU A 9 -1.39 12.40 6.64
C LEU A 9 -0.35 11.30 6.91
N PHE A 10 0.17 10.69 5.84
CA PHE A 10 1.12 9.59 6.01
C PHE A 10 2.48 10.08 6.50
N CYS A 11 2.90 11.30 6.12
CA CYS A 11 4.09 11.89 6.71
C CYS A 11 3.95 12.08 8.21
N LYS A 12 2.75 12.45 8.67
CA LYS A 12 2.47 12.59 10.10
C LYS A 12 2.53 11.24 10.80
N ILE A 13 2.08 10.17 10.15
CA ILE A 13 2.19 8.82 10.69
C ILE A 13 3.66 8.41 10.80
N ILE A 14 4.46 8.72 9.78
CA ILE A 14 5.90 8.42 9.79
C ILE A 14 6.60 9.12 10.95
N ARG A 15 6.24 10.38 11.20
CA ARG A 15 6.83 11.16 12.29
C ARG A 15 6.29 10.80 13.67
N GLY A 16 5.27 9.94 13.73
CA GLY A 16 4.68 9.54 15.00
C GLY A 16 3.66 10.53 15.55
N GLU A 17 3.25 11.52 14.77
CA GLU A 17 2.24 12.51 15.18
C GLU A 17 0.83 11.93 15.20
N ILE A 18 0.59 10.92 14.36
CA ILE A 18 -0.68 10.20 14.29
C ILE A 18 -0.39 8.73 14.53
N PRO A 19 -1.09 8.07 15.48
CA PRO A 19 -0.82 6.67 15.77
C PRO A 19 -1.27 5.76 14.63
N SER A 20 -0.60 4.60 14.53
CA SER A 20 -0.96 3.56 13.57
C SER A 20 -0.58 2.20 14.14
N TYR A 21 -1.17 1.14 13.60
CA TYR A 21 -0.78 -0.23 13.97
C TYR A 21 0.33 -0.67 13.03
N THR A 22 1.57 -0.41 13.43
CA THR A 22 2.75 -0.72 12.64
C THR A 22 3.00 -2.24 12.63
N VAL A 23 3.15 -2.81 11.45
CA VAL A 23 3.47 -4.24 11.30
C VAL A 23 4.89 -4.46 10.80
N PHE A 24 5.50 -3.47 10.17
CA PHE A 24 6.89 -3.52 9.71
C PHE A 24 7.40 -2.10 9.55
N GLU A 25 8.63 -1.86 9.94
CA GLU A 25 9.22 -0.54 9.79
C GLU A 25 10.74 -0.64 9.72
N ASN A 26 11.33 0.13 8.81
CA ASN A 26 12.79 0.31 8.76
C ASN A 26 13.06 1.75 8.33
N ASP A 27 14.30 2.04 7.92
CA ASP A 27 14.66 3.41 7.50
C ASP A 27 14.00 3.84 6.19
N ASP A 28 13.53 2.88 5.40
CA ASP A 28 13.01 3.15 4.06
C ASP A 28 11.50 3.18 4.00
N VAL A 29 10.82 2.28 4.70
CA VAL A 29 9.38 2.11 4.58
C VAL A 29 8.73 1.89 5.94
N LYS A 30 7.43 2.14 5.99
CA LYS A 30 6.60 1.79 7.12
C LYS A 30 5.37 1.05 6.59
N ALA A 31 5.04 -0.08 7.20
CA ALA A 31 3.84 -0.82 6.88
C ALA A 31 2.94 -0.86 8.10
N PHE A 32 1.66 -0.58 7.92
CA PHE A 32 0.71 -0.52 9.01
C PHE A 32 -0.68 -0.97 8.52
N LEU A 33 -1.51 -1.39 9.46
CA LEU A 33 -2.86 -1.85 9.13
C LEU A 33 -3.73 -0.68 8.69
N ASP A 34 -4.49 -0.89 7.60
CA ASP A 34 -5.47 0.09 7.15
C ASP A 34 -6.62 0.11 8.18
N ILE A 35 -7.07 1.30 8.56
CA ILE A 35 -8.19 1.44 9.48
C ILE A 35 -9.52 1.06 8.83
N SER A 36 -9.57 1.06 7.50
CA SER A 36 -10.76 0.74 6.73
C SER A 36 -10.49 -0.52 5.92
N GLN A 37 -10.39 -1.66 6.62
CA GLN A 37 -9.92 -2.92 6.03
C GLN A 37 -10.92 -3.53 5.06
N VAL A 38 -10.48 -3.82 3.84
CA VAL A 38 -11.27 -4.57 2.86
C VAL A 38 -11.40 -6.01 3.33
N THR A 39 -10.28 -6.59 3.79
CA THR A 39 -10.28 -7.89 4.47
C THR A 39 -9.40 -7.79 5.70
N LYS A 40 -9.55 -8.73 6.62
CA LYS A 40 -8.73 -8.75 7.83
C LYS A 40 -7.26 -8.87 7.48
N GLY A 41 -6.46 -7.94 8.00
CA GLY A 41 -5.03 -7.90 7.76
C GLY A 41 -4.63 -6.99 6.59
N HIS A 42 -5.57 -6.26 6.01
CA HIS A 42 -5.31 -5.29 4.96
C HIS A 42 -4.24 -4.30 5.44
N THR A 43 -3.09 -4.29 4.78
CA THR A 43 -1.92 -3.54 5.18
C THR A 43 -1.57 -2.51 4.12
N LEU A 44 -1.08 -1.35 4.54
CA LEU A 44 -0.52 -0.33 3.65
C LEU A 44 0.99 -0.28 3.84
N ILE A 45 1.72 -0.16 2.73
CA ILE A 45 3.16 0.10 2.77
C ILE A 45 3.38 1.49 2.20
N ILE A 46 4.08 2.34 2.95
CA ILE A 46 4.41 3.69 2.50
C ILE A 46 5.92 3.92 2.53
N PRO A 47 6.46 4.64 1.55
CA PRO A 47 7.87 5.06 1.61
C PRO A 47 8.03 6.16 2.66
N LYS A 48 9.20 6.20 3.31
CA LYS A 48 9.52 7.25 4.28
C LYS A 48 10.07 8.51 3.61
N LYS A 49 9.79 8.66 2.33
CA LYS A 49 10.01 9.85 1.54
C LYS A 49 8.67 10.26 0.97
N HIS A 50 8.36 11.55 0.97
CA HIS A 50 7.09 12.00 0.40
C HIS A 50 7.15 11.93 -1.12
N LEU A 51 6.60 10.86 -1.67
CA LEU A 51 6.37 10.67 -3.09
C LEU A 51 4.85 10.60 -3.26
N VAL A 52 4.30 11.38 -4.18
CA VAL A 52 2.85 11.43 -4.32
C VAL A 52 2.31 10.11 -4.87
N ASN A 53 2.94 9.59 -5.92
CA ASN A 53 2.57 8.32 -6.53
C ASN A 53 3.72 7.81 -7.40
N PHE A 54 3.50 6.75 -8.17
CA PHE A 54 4.56 6.14 -8.99
C PHE A 54 5.10 7.10 -10.05
N PHE A 55 4.33 8.09 -10.46
CA PHE A 55 4.82 9.04 -11.45
C PHE A 55 5.95 9.92 -10.93
N ASP A 56 6.12 9.98 -9.61
CA ASP A 56 7.21 10.73 -8.96
C ASP A 56 8.45 9.87 -8.67
N TYR A 57 8.36 8.56 -8.86
CA TYR A 57 9.47 7.67 -8.51
C TYR A 57 10.57 7.73 -9.55
N SER A 58 11.81 7.87 -9.07
CA SER A 58 12.98 7.56 -9.90
C SER A 58 13.24 6.06 -9.85
N GLN A 59 14.15 5.56 -10.69
CA GLN A 59 14.55 4.16 -10.61
C GLN A 59 15.18 3.85 -9.25
N GLU A 60 15.93 4.80 -8.69
CA GLU A 60 16.53 4.66 -7.36
C GLU A 60 15.45 4.56 -6.29
N ASP A 61 14.41 5.39 -6.37
CA ASP A 61 13.28 5.33 -5.44
C ASP A 61 12.59 3.98 -5.53
N ALA A 62 12.36 3.48 -6.74
CA ALA A 62 11.71 2.19 -6.91
C ALA A 62 12.55 1.07 -6.30
N ALA A 63 13.85 1.07 -6.54
CA ALA A 63 14.74 0.06 -5.98
C ALA A 63 14.78 0.13 -4.46
N ARG A 64 14.75 1.34 -3.90
CA ARG A 64 14.86 1.54 -2.46
C ARG A 64 13.57 1.20 -1.73
N PHE A 65 12.42 1.64 -2.23
CA PHE A 65 11.16 1.57 -1.47
C PHE A 65 10.29 0.37 -1.84
N LEU A 66 10.31 -0.08 -3.10
CA LEU A 66 9.41 -1.14 -3.53
C LEU A 66 9.95 -2.55 -3.29
N GLN A 67 11.22 -2.67 -2.95
CA GLN A 67 11.84 -3.98 -2.71
C GLN A 67 11.22 -4.74 -1.53
N TYR A 68 10.57 -4.02 -0.62
CA TYR A 68 10.02 -4.63 0.59
C TYR A 68 8.64 -5.23 0.39
N ILE A 69 8.01 -5.01 -0.76
CA ILE A 69 6.65 -5.52 -0.98
C ILE A 69 6.59 -7.04 -0.86
N PRO A 70 7.45 -7.81 -1.55
CA PRO A 70 7.42 -9.27 -1.39
C PRO A 70 7.78 -9.72 0.02
N VAL A 71 8.70 -9.01 0.69
CA VAL A 71 9.10 -9.35 2.06
C VAL A 71 7.91 -9.29 3.01
N ILE A 72 7.15 -8.19 2.93
CA ILE A 72 5.99 -7.99 3.79
C ILE A 72 4.85 -8.92 3.38
N ALA A 73 4.66 -9.14 2.08
CA ALA A 73 3.66 -10.08 1.58
C ALA A 73 3.90 -11.49 2.10
N GLN A 74 5.17 -11.93 2.11
CA GLN A 74 5.53 -13.24 2.63
C GLN A 74 5.28 -13.36 4.13
N ALA A 75 5.57 -12.28 4.87
CA ALA A 75 5.31 -12.25 6.30
C ALA A 75 3.81 -12.34 6.60
N ILE A 76 2.99 -11.62 5.82
CA ILE A 76 1.53 -11.67 5.98
C ILE A 76 1.02 -13.09 5.73
N LYS A 77 1.48 -13.73 4.66
CA LYS A 77 1.05 -15.09 4.35
C LYS A 77 1.43 -16.08 5.45
N LYS A 78 2.61 -15.92 6.04
CA LYS A 78 3.08 -16.79 7.11
C LYS A 78 2.32 -16.58 8.43
N SER A 79 1.78 -15.37 8.62
CA SER A 79 1.10 -15.02 9.88
C SER A 79 -0.24 -15.70 10.07
N ASP A 80 -0.86 -16.17 8.98
CA ASP A 80 -2.20 -16.75 9.03
C ASP A 80 -2.34 -17.82 7.95
N PRO A 81 -2.44 -19.10 8.35
CA PRO A 81 -2.53 -20.18 7.37
C PRO A 81 -3.82 -20.19 6.55
N THR A 82 -4.81 -19.40 6.96
CA THR A 82 -6.05 -19.31 6.17
C THR A 82 -5.90 -18.40 4.95
N ILE A 83 -4.84 -17.59 4.90
CA ILE A 83 -4.58 -16.71 3.75
C ILE A 83 -4.12 -17.55 2.56
N LYS A 84 -4.87 -17.51 1.47
CA LYS A 84 -4.59 -18.28 0.26
C LYS A 84 -4.08 -17.43 -0.89
N GLY A 85 -4.24 -16.13 -0.80
CA GLY A 85 -3.78 -15.20 -1.82
C GLY A 85 -3.69 -13.80 -1.29
N LEU A 86 -3.16 -12.90 -2.11
CA LEU A 86 -2.94 -11.51 -1.71
C LEU A 86 -3.11 -10.64 -2.95
N ASN A 87 -3.96 -9.64 -2.85
CA ASN A 87 -4.03 -8.61 -3.88
C ASN A 87 -3.07 -7.48 -3.51
N VAL A 88 -2.28 -7.04 -4.47
CA VAL A 88 -1.41 -5.88 -4.32
C VAL A 88 -1.97 -4.80 -5.23
N GLU A 89 -2.38 -3.67 -4.64
CA GLU A 89 -3.01 -2.58 -5.37
C GLU A 89 -2.32 -1.27 -5.08
N VAL A 90 -2.18 -0.44 -6.11
CA VAL A 90 -1.70 0.91 -5.95
C VAL A 90 -2.47 1.82 -6.91
N ASN A 91 -2.89 2.97 -6.42
CA ASN A 91 -3.65 3.94 -7.21
C ASN A 91 -2.77 5.17 -7.43
N ASN A 92 -2.60 5.57 -8.68
CA ASN A 92 -1.75 6.69 -9.04
C ASN A 92 -2.61 7.76 -9.71
N GLY A 93 -2.89 8.83 -8.97
CA GLY A 93 -3.73 9.93 -9.42
C GLY A 93 -5.16 9.81 -8.91
N GLU A 94 -5.82 10.93 -8.72
CA GLU A 94 -7.19 10.98 -8.20
C GLU A 94 -8.17 10.22 -9.10
N ILE A 95 -8.02 10.35 -10.41
CA ILE A 95 -8.93 9.69 -11.35
C ILE A 95 -8.80 8.17 -11.31
N ALA A 96 -7.66 7.68 -10.81
CA ALA A 96 -7.43 6.25 -10.63
C ALA A 96 -7.76 5.77 -9.22
N GLY A 97 -8.31 6.65 -8.37
CA GLY A 97 -8.75 6.29 -7.04
C GLY A 97 -7.79 6.64 -5.91
N GLN A 98 -6.73 7.41 -6.19
CA GLN A 98 -5.81 7.83 -5.13
C GLN A 98 -6.47 8.87 -4.23
N VAL A 99 -6.60 8.57 -2.96
CA VAL A 99 -7.26 9.45 -1.98
C VAL A 99 -6.25 10.25 -1.17
N VAL A 100 -5.17 9.63 -0.73
CA VAL A 100 -4.11 10.29 0.03
C VAL A 100 -2.93 10.54 -0.89
N MET A 101 -2.45 11.79 -0.93
CA MET A 101 -1.38 12.22 -1.86
C MET A 101 0.01 11.92 -1.30
N HIS A 102 0.19 10.70 -0.85
CA HIS A 102 1.45 10.09 -0.47
C HIS A 102 1.36 8.64 -0.92
N SER A 103 2.32 8.21 -1.72
CA SER A 103 2.31 6.87 -2.32
C SER A 103 2.07 5.80 -1.26
N HIS A 104 1.17 4.88 -1.56
CA HIS A 104 0.89 3.76 -0.66
C HIS A 104 0.44 2.56 -1.48
N ILE A 105 0.89 1.41 -1.05
CA ILE A 105 0.60 0.15 -1.70
C ILE A 105 -0.27 -0.68 -0.75
N HIS A 106 -1.41 -1.13 -1.24
CA HIS A 106 -2.34 -1.96 -0.48
C HIS A 106 -1.95 -3.42 -0.63
N LEU A 107 -1.85 -4.12 0.50
CA LEU A 107 -1.70 -5.57 0.54
C LEU A 107 -2.97 -6.13 1.17
N ILE A 108 -3.78 -6.81 0.38
CA ILE A 108 -5.12 -7.25 0.78
C ILE A 108 -5.18 -8.76 0.80
N PRO A 109 -5.12 -9.38 2.00
CA PRO A 109 -5.18 -10.84 2.09
C PRO A 109 -6.50 -11.40 1.59
N ARG A 110 -6.43 -12.54 0.93
CA ARG A 110 -7.61 -13.22 0.42
C ARG A 110 -7.67 -14.64 0.97
N ARG A 111 -8.82 -15.00 1.52
CA ARG A 111 -9.01 -16.31 2.15
C ARG A 111 -10.04 -17.15 1.42
N SER A 112 -10.94 -16.52 0.67
CA SER A 112 -12.08 -17.15 0.03
C SER A 112 -12.48 -16.39 -1.22
N GLU A 113 -13.13 -17.05 -2.16
CA GLU A 113 -13.69 -16.40 -3.34
C GLU A 113 -14.72 -15.33 -2.99
N ASN A 114 -15.31 -15.44 -1.81
CA ASN A 114 -16.37 -14.55 -1.36
C ASN A 114 -15.85 -13.33 -0.60
N ASP A 115 -14.54 -13.20 -0.45
CA ASP A 115 -13.96 -12.01 0.18
C ASP A 115 -14.31 -10.76 -0.62
N PRO A 116 -14.56 -9.63 0.06
CA PRO A 116 -14.79 -8.37 -0.66
C PRO A 116 -13.59 -8.00 -1.55
N VAL A 117 -13.87 -7.36 -2.67
CA VAL A 117 -12.82 -6.80 -3.52
C VAL A 117 -12.90 -5.28 -3.48
N SER A 118 -11.74 -4.63 -3.50
CA SER A 118 -11.67 -3.18 -3.39
C SER A 118 -12.02 -2.48 -4.69
N THR A 119 -11.82 -3.15 -5.83
CA THR A 119 -12.00 -2.56 -7.14
C THR A 119 -12.96 -3.42 -7.97
N PRO A 120 -14.11 -2.85 -8.39
CA PRO A 120 -15.02 -3.56 -9.29
C PRO A 120 -14.31 -3.88 -10.61
N HIS A 121 -14.69 -5.00 -11.19
CA HIS A 121 -14.06 -5.47 -12.43
C HIS A 121 -15.12 -5.62 -13.53
N VAL A 122 -14.85 -5.01 -14.67
CA VAL A 122 -15.67 -5.13 -15.88
C VAL A 122 -14.75 -5.49 -17.03
N ASN A 123 -15.17 -6.44 -17.85
CA ASN A 123 -14.36 -6.85 -18.99
C ASN A 123 -14.62 -5.94 -20.19
N ASN A 124 -13.62 -5.18 -20.57
CA ASN A 124 -13.66 -4.26 -21.71
C ASN A 124 -12.78 -4.73 -22.86
N ALA A 125 -12.52 -6.03 -22.95
CA ALA A 125 -11.62 -6.56 -23.97
C ALA A 125 -12.07 -6.22 -25.40
N ASP A 126 -13.37 -6.11 -25.63
CA ASP A 126 -13.92 -5.80 -26.96
C ASP A 126 -13.63 -4.36 -27.42
N GLU A 127 -13.17 -3.49 -26.51
CA GLU A 127 -12.84 -2.10 -26.83
C GLU A 127 -11.44 -1.96 -27.41
N TYR A 128 -10.66 -3.04 -27.38
CA TYR A 128 -9.29 -3.01 -27.92
C TYR A 128 -9.30 -3.59 -29.33
N SER A 129 -8.70 -2.89 -30.23
CA SER A 129 -8.62 -3.30 -31.63
C SER A 129 -7.21 -3.60 -32.08
#